data_9b00cc0ca375b963d1b5203445dd480d
#
_entry.id   9b00cc0ca375b963d1b5203445dd480d
#
_cell.length_a   1.000
_cell.length_b   1.000
_cell.length_c   1.000
_cell.angle_alpha   90.00
_cell.angle_beta   90.00
_cell.angle_gamma   90.00
#
_symmetry.space_group_name_H-M   'P 1'
#
loop_
_entity.id
_entity.type
_entity.pdbx_description
1 polymer ?
#
loop_
_entity_poly.entity_id
_entity_poly.type
_entity_poly.pdbx_seq_one_letter_code
_entity_poly.pdbx_strand_id
1 'polypeptide(L)'
;MAAGAKDRALRLLGVRSRSREELRRRLSQAGFPEDEITQALQDLERVGLVDDERFAEEVVRWRLSRQGYGRRAALDTLRKAGVERSIAEGAVAGAGWVDEEARAEEVGRARLSRLEGLPPETARRRLMGFLLRRGFAPEVARTVCARLLRR
;
A
#
# COMPACT_ATOMS: atom_id res chain seq x y z
N MET A 1 -19.29 32.14 6.85
CA MET A 1 -18.40 31.47 7.82
C MET A 1 -17.44 30.51 7.11
N ALA A 2 -16.17 30.60 7.45
CA ALA A 2 -15.20 29.66 6.91
C ALA A 2 -15.46 28.27 7.49
N ALA A 3 -15.34 27.23 6.66
CA ALA A 3 -15.45 25.84 7.09
C ALA A 3 -14.34 25.50 8.08
N GLY A 4 -14.67 24.83 9.16
CA GLY A 4 -13.71 24.38 10.16
C GLY A 4 -12.89 23.17 9.69
N ALA A 5 -11.93 22.78 10.52
CA ALA A 5 -11.07 21.61 10.23
C ALA A 5 -11.90 20.34 10.03
N LYS A 6 -12.92 20.12 10.84
CA LYS A 6 -13.80 18.95 10.74
C LYS A 6 -14.52 18.91 9.39
N ASP A 7 -15.05 20.04 8.94
CA ASP A 7 -15.73 20.12 7.64
C ASP A 7 -14.77 19.83 6.50
N ARG A 8 -13.56 20.35 6.58
CA ARG A 8 -12.52 20.10 5.59
C ARG A 8 -12.15 18.62 5.55
N ALA A 9 -11.97 18.01 6.72
CA ALA A 9 -11.68 16.57 6.81
C ALA A 9 -12.80 15.72 6.22
N LEU A 10 -14.06 16.07 6.48
CA LEU A 10 -15.21 15.37 5.91
C LEU A 10 -15.22 15.44 4.38
N ARG A 11 -14.85 16.56 3.80
CA ARG A 11 -14.74 16.70 2.35
C ARG A 11 -13.64 15.81 1.78
N LEU A 12 -12.50 15.76 2.45
CA LEU A 12 -11.37 14.90 2.03
C LEU A 12 -11.77 13.43 2.09
N LEU A 13 -12.46 13.00 3.14
CA LEU A 13 -12.95 11.64 3.30
C LEU A 13 -14.04 11.29 2.27
N GLY A 14 -14.80 12.28 1.83
CA GLY A 14 -15.79 12.10 0.77
C GLY A 14 -15.18 11.77 -0.59
N VAL A 15 -13.92 12.14 -0.81
CA VAL A 15 -13.20 11.83 -2.05
C VAL A 15 -12.60 10.41 -2.00
N ARG A 16 -11.93 10.07 -0.90
CA ARG A 16 -11.37 8.74 -0.67
C ARG A 16 -11.07 8.51 0.80
N SER A 17 -10.91 7.25 1.16
CA SER A 17 -10.43 6.87 2.50
C SER A 17 -9.03 7.43 2.73
N ARG A 18 -8.76 7.90 3.95
CA ARG A 18 -7.48 8.48 4.33
C ARG A 18 -7.10 8.04 5.74
N SER A 19 -5.79 7.95 5.98
CA SER A 19 -5.30 7.70 7.32
C SER A 19 -5.45 8.96 8.19
N ARG A 20 -5.39 8.78 9.50
CA ARG A 20 -5.41 9.89 10.45
C ARG A 20 -4.29 10.89 10.15
N GLU A 21 -3.08 10.40 9.92
CA GLU A 21 -1.91 11.25 9.66
C GLU A 21 -2.01 11.98 8.32
N GLU A 22 -2.57 11.36 7.28
CA GLU A 22 -2.82 12.04 6.01
C GLU A 22 -3.76 13.24 6.21
N LEU A 23 -4.83 13.06 6.98
CA LEU A 23 -5.75 14.14 7.29
C LEU A 23 -5.07 15.22 8.10
N ARG A 24 -4.29 14.85 9.11
CA ARG A 24 -3.55 15.81 9.92
C ARG A 24 -2.63 16.68 9.05
N ARG A 25 -1.88 16.07 8.16
CA ARG A 25 -0.98 16.78 7.23
C ARG A 25 -1.75 17.76 6.34
N ARG A 26 -2.86 17.31 5.78
CA ARG A 26 -3.67 18.14 4.88
C ARG A 26 -4.31 19.32 5.62
N LEU A 27 -4.79 19.09 6.83
CA LEU A 27 -5.38 20.15 7.64
C LEU A 27 -4.32 21.14 8.11
N SER A 28 -3.13 20.67 8.45
CA SER A 28 -2.00 21.54 8.81
C SER A 28 -1.58 22.40 7.62
N GLN A 29 -1.49 21.82 6.43
CA GLN A 29 -1.19 22.56 5.20
C GLN A 29 -2.25 23.60 4.86
N ALA A 30 -3.50 23.36 5.23
CA ALA A 30 -4.59 24.30 5.03
C ALA A 30 -4.60 25.45 6.06
N GLY A 31 -3.69 25.40 7.04
CA GLY A 31 -3.51 26.48 8.01
C GLY A 31 -4.32 26.37 9.30
N PHE A 32 -4.98 25.23 9.53
CA PHE A 32 -5.74 25.07 10.79
C PHE A 32 -4.80 24.90 11.98
N PRO A 33 -5.19 25.46 13.16
CA PRO A 33 -4.40 25.27 14.38
C PRO A 33 -4.36 23.81 14.82
N GLU A 34 -3.27 23.41 15.46
CA GLU A 34 -3.03 22.03 15.87
C GLU A 34 -4.11 21.50 16.83
N ASP A 35 -4.59 22.33 17.77
CA ASP A 35 -5.65 21.95 18.70
C ASP A 35 -6.99 21.69 17.98
N GLU A 36 -7.31 22.51 16.99
CA GLU A 36 -8.50 22.31 16.16
C GLU A 36 -8.41 21.02 15.33
N ILE A 37 -7.24 20.74 14.76
CA ILE A 37 -6.98 19.53 14.01
C ILE A 37 -7.16 18.30 14.92
N THR A 38 -6.54 18.31 16.10
CA THR A 38 -6.62 17.21 17.06
C THR A 38 -8.07 16.92 17.44
N GLN A 39 -8.84 17.97 17.74
CA GLN A 39 -10.24 17.82 18.12
C GLN A 39 -11.06 17.26 16.97
N ALA A 40 -10.86 17.76 15.77
CA ALA A 40 -11.57 17.27 14.59
C ALA A 40 -11.30 15.78 14.35
N LEU A 41 -10.03 15.36 14.43
CA LEU A 41 -9.66 13.96 14.22
C LEU A 41 -10.21 13.06 15.32
N GLN A 42 -10.19 13.49 16.58
CA GLN A 42 -10.80 12.73 17.67
C GLN A 42 -12.30 12.54 17.48
N ASP A 43 -13.00 13.56 17.05
CA ASP A 43 -14.43 13.49 16.78
C ASP A 43 -14.74 12.50 15.66
N LEU A 44 -13.96 12.53 14.59
CA LEU A 44 -14.14 11.64 13.44
C LEU A 44 -13.74 10.19 13.76
N GLU A 45 -12.75 9.99 14.62
CA GLU A 45 -12.39 8.65 15.12
C GLU A 45 -13.52 8.07 15.97
N ARG A 46 -14.13 8.88 16.82
CA ARG A 46 -15.22 8.46 17.72
C ARG A 46 -16.40 7.90 16.93
N VAL A 47 -16.72 8.48 15.79
CA VAL A 47 -17.84 8.05 14.95
C VAL A 47 -17.43 7.06 13.86
N GLY A 48 -16.16 6.64 13.85
CA GLY A 48 -15.66 5.62 12.93
C GLY A 48 -15.36 6.10 11.51
N LEU A 49 -15.37 7.41 11.26
CA LEU A 49 -15.03 7.97 9.94
C LEU A 49 -13.53 8.05 9.71
N VAL A 50 -12.75 8.10 10.77
CA VAL A 50 -11.29 7.95 10.75
C VAL A 50 -10.96 6.66 11.47
N ASP A 51 -10.36 5.72 10.76
CA ASP A 51 -10.08 4.37 11.27
C ASP A 51 -8.90 3.81 10.51
N ASP A 52 -7.71 3.88 11.11
CA ASP A 52 -6.47 3.46 10.47
C ASP A 52 -6.42 1.95 10.21
N GLU A 53 -7.08 1.14 11.03
CA GLU A 53 -7.15 -0.31 10.79
C GLU A 53 -7.93 -0.60 9.51
N ARG A 54 -9.09 0.02 9.34
CA ARG A 54 -9.88 -0.11 8.12
C ARG A 54 -9.15 0.45 6.91
N PHE A 55 -8.52 1.62 7.05
CA PHE A 55 -7.70 2.22 5.99
C PHE A 55 -6.59 1.27 5.55
N ALA A 56 -5.88 0.68 6.51
CA ALA A 56 -4.79 -0.27 6.23
C ALA A 56 -5.30 -1.50 5.48
N GLU A 57 -6.43 -2.06 5.90
CA GLU A 57 -7.06 -3.21 5.21
C GLU A 57 -7.45 -2.88 3.77
N GLU A 58 -8.01 -1.70 3.53
CA GLU A 58 -8.38 -1.24 2.19
C GLU A 58 -7.13 -1.08 1.29
N VAL A 59 -6.06 -0.48 1.81
CA VAL A 59 -4.80 -0.32 1.08
C VAL A 59 -4.20 -1.67 0.72
N VAL A 60 -4.14 -2.58 1.68
CA VAL A 60 -3.60 -3.93 1.47
C VAL A 60 -4.41 -4.65 0.40
N ARG A 61 -5.72 -4.63 0.49
CA ARG A 61 -6.60 -5.26 -0.50
C ARG A 61 -6.36 -4.70 -1.90
N TRP A 62 -6.28 -3.38 -2.02
CA TRP A 62 -6.05 -2.71 -3.30
C TRP A 62 -4.69 -3.05 -3.89
N ARG A 63 -3.60 -2.82 -3.11
CA ARG A 63 -2.23 -3.03 -3.59
C ARG A 63 -1.97 -4.47 -3.95
N LEU A 64 -2.43 -5.36 -3.11
CA LEU A 64 -2.09 -6.75 -3.25
C LEU A 64 -3.02 -7.47 -4.24
N SER A 65 -4.34 -7.30 -4.11
CA SER A 65 -5.30 -8.04 -4.93
C SER A 65 -5.46 -7.47 -6.33
N ARG A 66 -5.47 -6.15 -6.47
CA ARG A 66 -5.78 -5.52 -7.75
C ARG A 66 -4.58 -5.05 -8.55
N GLN A 67 -3.52 -4.60 -7.87
CA GLN A 67 -2.36 -4.05 -8.54
C GLN A 67 -1.18 -5.01 -8.65
N GLY A 68 -1.25 -6.18 -8.05
CA GLY A 68 -0.17 -7.17 -8.14
C GLY A 68 1.12 -6.74 -7.45
N TYR A 69 1.00 -6.00 -6.34
CA TYR A 69 2.17 -5.63 -5.52
C TYR A 69 2.40 -6.64 -4.41
N GLY A 70 3.63 -6.73 -3.92
CA GLY A 70 4.00 -7.57 -2.81
C GLY A 70 3.79 -6.89 -1.45
N ARG A 71 4.01 -7.65 -0.38
CA ARG A 71 3.82 -7.19 1.01
C ARG A 71 4.62 -5.94 1.34
N ARG A 72 5.88 -5.89 0.89
CA ARG A 72 6.76 -4.75 1.16
C ARG A 72 6.22 -3.45 0.60
N ALA A 73 5.63 -3.49 -0.60
CA ALA A 73 5.02 -2.32 -1.21
C ALA A 73 3.81 -1.85 -0.41
N ALA A 74 2.97 -2.77 0.07
CA ALA A 74 1.83 -2.43 0.91
C ALA A 74 2.28 -1.79 2.23
N LEU A 75 3.28 -2.39 2.89
CA LEU A 75 3.84 -1.84 4.13
C LEU A 75 4.45 -0.45 3.90
N ASP A 76 5.16 -0.25 2.80
CA ASP A 76 5.75 1.04 2.47
C ASP A 76 4.67 2.11 2.22
N THR A 77 3.60 1.76 1.52
CA THR A 77 2.47 2.65 1.30
C THR A 77 1.85 3.09 2.63
N LEU A 78 1.65 2.13 3.54
CA LEU A 78 1.07 2.42 4.86
C LEU A 78 2.01 3.25 5.72
N ARG A 79 3.32 2.98 5.67
CA ARG A 79 4.32 3.77 6.37
C ARG A 79 4.31 5.23 5.89
N LYS A 80 4.25 5.44 4.59
CA LYS A 80 4.19 6.80 4.00
C LYS A 80 2.90 7.53 4.37
N ALA A 81 1.82 6.80 4.56
CA ALA A 81 0.55 7.36 5.03
C ALA A 81 0.54 7.62 6.54
N GLY A 82 1.62 7.28 7.24
CA GLY A 82 1.75 7.51 8.67
C GLY A 82 0.96 6.55 9.54
N VAL A 83 0.60 5.38 9.01
CA VAL A 83 -0.07 4.34 9.78
C VAL A 83 0.95 3.66 10.69
N GLU A 84 0.57 3.43 11.95
CA GLU A 84 1.40 2.76 12.93
C GLU A 84 1.83 1.39 12.43
N ARG A 85 3.09 1.02 12.69
CA ARG A 85 3.68 -0.21 12.20
C ARG A 85 2.90 -1.47 12.58
N SER A 86 2.44 -1.55 13.83
CA SER A 86 1.66 -2.71 14.28
C SER A 86 0.33 -2.86 13.53
N ILE A 87 -0.32 -1.75 13.24
CA ILE A 87 -1.56 -1.74 12.45
C ILE A 87 -1.27 -2.19 11.02
N ALA A 88 -0.20 -1.65 10.41
CA ALA A 88 0.20 -2.01 9.05
C ALA A 88 0.54 -3.50 8.93
N GLU A 89 1.37 -4.01 9.85
CA GLU A 89 1.75 -5.42 9.87
C GLU A 89 0.55 -6.34 10.10
N GLY A 90 -0.36 -5.95 11.00
CA GLY A 90 -1.60 -6.67 11.26
C GLY A 90 -2.50 -6.76 10.03
N ALA A 91 -2.63 -5.66 9.29
CA ALA A 91 -3.42 -5.63 8.07
C ALA A 91 -2.84 -6.54 6.99
N VAL A 92 -1.52 -6.52 6.83
CA VAL A 92 -0.84 -7.40 5.86
C VAL A 92 -0.99 -8.87 6.28
N ALA A 93 -0.80 -9.19 7.55
CA ALA A 93 -0.94 -10.56 8.05
C ALA A 93 -2.39 -11.07 7.95
N GLY A 94 -3.37 -10.18 8.20
CA GLY A 94 -4.79 -10.54 8.18
C GLY A 94 -5.43 -10.62 6.81
N ALA A 95 -4.70 -10.27 5.74
CA ALA A 95 -5.26 -10.21 4.39
C ALA A 95 -5.47 -11.58 3.72
N GLY A 96 -5.28 -12.67 4.43
CA GLY A 96 -5.49 -14.02 3.90
C GLY A 96 -4.54 -14.39 2.79
N TRP A 97 -3.34 -13.85 2.82
CA TRP A 97 -2.33 -14.12 1.80
C TRP A 97 -1.93 -15.55 1.84
N VAL A 98 -2.41 -16.18 0.85
CA VAL A 98 -1.95 -17.50 0.58
C VAL A 98 -0.63 -17.36 -0.07
N ASP A 99 0.37 -17.66 -0.07
CA ASP A 99 1.61 -17.80 -0.82
C ASP A 99 2.01 -16.57 -1.65
N GLU A 100 2.92 -15.77 -1.12
CA GLU A 100 3.52 -14.65 -1.83
C GLU A 100 4.26 -15.13 -3.10
N GLU A 101 4.84 -16.32 -3.08
CA GLU A 101 5.48 -16.91 -4.27
C GLU A 101 4.48 -17.12 -5.40
N ALA A 102 3.31 -17.68 -5.12
CA ALA A 102 2.27 -17.90 -6.13
C ALA A 102 1.84 -16.59 -6.78
N ARG A 103 1.72 -15.54 -5.99
CA ARG A 103 1.36 -14.22 -6.50
C ARG A 103 2.48 -13.61 -7.32
N ALA A 104 3.71 -13.70 -6.86
CA ALA A 104 4.88 -13.23 -7.60
C ALA A 104 5.02 -14.00 -8.92
N GLU A 105 4.73 -15.28 -8.91
CA GLU A 105 4.75 -16.11 -10.13
C GLU A 105 3.70 -15.64 -11.14
N GLU A 106 2.48 -15.40 -10.68
CA GLU A 106 1.40 -14.89 -11.53
C GLU A 106 1.77 -13.54 -12.17
N VAL A 107 2.25 -12.60 -11.36
CA VAL A 107 2.68 -11.28 -11.80
C VAL A 107 3.88 -11.38 -12.75
N GLY A 108 4.84 -12.22 -12.41
CA GLY A 108 6.04 -12.45 -13.24
C GLY A 108 5.72 -13.12 -14.57
N ARG A 109 4.81 -14.10 -14.56
CA ARG A 109 4.39 -14.79 -15.78
C ARG A 109 3.75 -13.83 -16.78
N ALA A 110 2.93 -12.89 -16.31
CA ALA A 110 2.32 -11.87 -17.16
C ALA A 110 3.38 -10.95 -17.80
N ARG A 111 4.58 -10.87 -17.21
CA ARG A 111 5.68 -10.04 -17.70
C ARG A 111 6.57 -10.75 -18.73
N LEU A 112 6.50 -12.08 -18.80
CA LEU A 112 7.42 -12.88 -19.63
C LEU A 112 7.41 -12.49 -21.11
N SER A 113 6.27 -12.14 -21.66
CA SER A 113 6.17 -11.74 -23.07
C SER A 113 7.06 -10.56 -23.43
N ARG A 114 7.32 -9.66 -22.47
CA ARG A 114 8.17 -8.49 -22.67
C ARG A 114 9.67 -8.82 -22.54
N LEU A 115 9.98 -10.06 -22.16
CA LEU A 115 11.35 -10.53 -21.97
C LEU A 115 11.78 -11.49 -23.07
N GLU A 116 10.89 -11.83 -23.98
CA GLU A 116 11.20 -12.74 -25.11
C GLU A 116 12.29 -12.14 -25.99
N GLY A 117 13.19 -12.99 -26.45
CA GLY A 117 14.29 -12.59 -27.30
C GLY A 117 15.48 -11.94 -26.60
N LEU A 118 15.38 -11.69 -25.30
CA LEU A 118 16.51 -11.12 -24.55
C LEU A 118 17.49 -12.22 -24.12
N PRO A 119 18.79 -11.89 -23.99
CA PRO A 119 19.75 -12.83 -23.42
C PRO A 119 19.29 -13.27 -22.03
N PRO A 120 19.54 -14.54 -21.64
CA PRO A 120 19.05 -15.09 -20.36
C PRO A 120 19.41 -14.23 -19.15
N GLU A 121 20.62 -13.72 -19.07
CA GLU A 121 21.04 -12.87 -17.94
C GLU A 121 20.29 -11.53 -17.91
N THR A 122 20.03 -10.97 -19.08
CA THR A 122 19.25 -9.73 -19.18
C THR A 122 17.80 -9.95 -18.77
N ALA A 123 17.20 -11.03 -19.24
CA ALA A 123 15.82 -11.40 -18.88
C ALA A 123 15.69 -11.60 -17.37
N ARG A 124 16.62 -12.33 -16.78
CA ARG A 124 16.65 -12.59 -15.34
C ARG A 124 16.77 -11.28 -14.53
N ARG A 125 17.71 -10.43 -14.90
CA ARG A 125 17.92 -9.15 -14.22
C ARG A 125 16.66 -8.27 -14.29
N ARG A 126 16.03 -8.20 -15.45
CA ARG A 126 14.82 -7.40 -15.65
C ARG A 126 13.62 -7.93 -14.86
N LEU A 127 13.44 -9.25 -14.87
CA LEU A 127 12.35 -9.86 -14.12
C LEU A 127 12.57 -9.70 -12.62
N MET A 128 13.80 -9.91 -12.15
CA MET A 128 14.16 -9.69 -10.75
C MET A 128 13.85 -8.26 -10.32
N GLY A 129 14.33 -7.29 -11.09
CA GLY A 129 14.09 -5.86 -10.82
C GLY A 129 12.60 -5.51 -10.80
N PHE A 130 11.84 -6.09 -11.72
CA PHE A 130 10.40 -5.90 -11.80
C PHE A 130 9.71 -6.40 -10.52
N LEU A 131 10.02 -7.61 -10.08
CA LEU A 131 9.41 -8.19 -8.88
C LEU A 131 9.81 -7.43 -7.62
N LEU A 132 11.07 -7.01 -7.52
CA LEU A 132 11.53 -6.21 -6.38
C LEU A 132 10.82 -4.85 -6.32
N ARG A 133 10.65 -4.18 -7.46
CA ARG A 133 9.92 -2.91 -7.52
C ARG A 133 8.45 -3.06 -7.16
N ARG A 134 7.87 -4.22 -7.43
CA ARG A 134 6.50 -4.55 -7.02
C ARG A 134 6.39 -4.89 -5.53
N GLY A 135 7.51 -4.92 -4.82
CA GLY A 135 7.53 -5.12 -3.37
C GLY A 135 7.57 -6.55 -2.91
N PHE A 136 7.94 -7.50 -3.78
CA PHE A 136 8.16 -8.89 -3.38
C PHE A 136 9.52 -9.02 -2.69
N ALA A 137 9.59 -9.91 -1.70
CA ALA A 137 10.84 -10.15 -0.98
C ALA A 137 11.92 -10.71 -1.92
N PRO A 138 13.22 -10.38 -1.72
CA PRO A 138 14.29 -10.88 -2.59
C PRO A 138 14.33 -12.40 -2.73
N GLU A 139 14.07 -13.14 -1.67
CA GLU A 139 14.02 -14.61 -1.70
C GLU A 139 12.91 -15.13 -2.62
N VAL A 140 11.73 -14.51 -2.50
CA VAL A 140 10.58 -14.83 -3.35
C VAL A 140 10.88 -14.51 -4.81
N ALA A 141 11.43 -13.33 -5.07
CA ALA A 141 11.79 -12.90 -6.42
C ALA A 141 12.81 -13.87 -7.05
N ARG A 142 13.84 -14.29 -6.31
CA ARG A 142 14.84 -15.26 -6.81
C ARG A 142 14.21 -16.60 -7.15
N THR A 143 13.38 -17.13 -6.25
CA THR A 143 12.69 -18.41 -6.47
C THR A 143 11.82 -18.36 -7.71
N VAL A 144 11.04 -17.30 -7.85
CA VAL A 144 10.12 -17.15 -8.98
C VAL A 144 10.88 -16.95 -10.30
N CYS A 145 11.93 -16.14 -10.31
CA CYS A 145 12.77 -15.97 -11.51
C CYS A 145 13.36 -17.30 -11.98
N ALA A 146 13.92 -18.09 -11.04
CA ALA A 146 14.48 -19.38 -11.37
C ALA A 146 13.41 -20.33 -11.96
N ARG A 147 12.21 -20.29 -11.42
CA ARG A 147 11.10 -21.13 -11.86
C ARG A 147 10.58 -20.73 -13.25
N LEU A 148 10.39 -19.43 -13.48
CA LEU A 148 9.81 -18.94 -14.74
C LEU A 148 10.79 -18.94 -15.90
N LEU A 149 12.09 -18.83 -15.63
CA LEU A 149 13.11 -18.78 -16.68
C LEU A 149 13.80 -20.12 -16.90
N ARG A 150 13.36 -21.19 -16.27
CA ARG A 150 13.79 -22.53 -16.58
C ARG A 150 13.27 -22.93 -17.97
N ARG A 151 14.17 -23.39 -18.80
CA ARG A 151 13.85 -24.02 -20.07
C ARG A 151 14.26 -25.46 -20.04
#